data_e939fe92099016023e9e903a6582e487
#
_entry.id   e939fe92099016023e9e903a6582e487
#
_cell.length_a   1.000
_cell.length_b   1.000
_cell.length_c   1.000
_cell.angle_alpha   90.00
_cell.angle_beta   90.00
_cell.angle_gamma   90.00
#
_symmetry.space_group_name_H-M   'P 1'
#
loop_
_entity.id
_entity.type
_entity.pdbx_description
1 polymer ?
#
loop_
_entity_poly.entity_id
_entity_poly.type
_entity_poly.pdbx_seq_one_letter_code
_entity_poly.pdbx_strand_id
1 'polypeptide(L)' 'MNEIKIETDIIKLDSFLKWAGIACLGSEAKYYIKNQDIKVNGEIETQRGKKLTKGDIVEFNNEVYKIV' A
#
# COMPACT_ATOMS: atom_id res chain seq x y z
N MET A 1 6.77 -12.23 5.33
CA MET A 1 5.80 -11.44 4.52
C MET A 1 4.49 -11.33 5.28
N ASN A 2 3.95 -10.13 5.38
CA ASN A 2 2.68 -9.90 6.04
C ASN A 2 1.55 -10.06 5.02
N GLU A 3 0.51 -10.80 5.39
CA GLU A 3 -0.66 -10.96 4.53
C GLU A 3 -1.77 -10.07 5.05
N ILE A 4 -2.30 -9.22 4.20
CA ILE A 4 -3.34 -8.27 4.55
C ILE A 4 -4.60 -8.60 3.74
N LYS A 5 -5.62 -9.03 4.43
CA LYS A 5 -6.89 -9.37 3.79
C LYS A 5 -7.70 -8.10 3.52
N ILE A 6 -8.19 -7.96 2.30
CA ILE A 6 -9.12 -6.89 1.96
C ILE A 6 -10.49 -7.50 1.68
N GLU A 7 -11.53 -6.69 1.85
CA GLU A 7 -12.92 -7.18 1.69
C GLU A 7 -13.52 -6.77 0.36
N THR A 8 -12.80 -5.99 -0.44
CA THR A 8 -13.25 -5.53 -1.75
C THR A 8 -12.39 -6.15 -2.83
N ASP A 9 -12.83 -6.07 -4.08
CA ASP A 9 -12.06 -6.60 -5.21
C ASP A 9 -10.83 -5.76 -5.48
N ILE A 10 -10.92 -4.46 -5.26
CA ILE A 10 -9.80 -3.53 -5.43
C ILE A 10 -9.72 -2.60 -4.23
N ILE A 11 -8.52 -2.04 -4.00
CA ILE A 11 -8.32 -1.05 -2.97
C ILE A 11 -7.29 -0.04 -3.50
N LYS A 12 -7.51 1.24 -3.25
CA LYS A 12 -6.53 2.26 -3.64
C LYS A 12 -5.33 2.19 -2.71
N LEU A 13 -4.15 2.56 -3.24
CA LEU A 13 -2.90 2.47 -2.48
C LEU A 13 -2.97 3.23 -1.15
N ASP A 14 -3.44 4.48 -1.16
CA ASP A 14 -3.54 5.27 0.08
C ASP A 14 -4.49 4.62 1.08
N SER A 15 -5.61 4.09 0.61
CA SER A 15 -6.55 3.36 1.48
C SER A 15 -5.91 2.09 2.03
N PHE A 16 -5.13 1.39 1.21
CA PHE A 16 -4.45 0.18 1.66
C PHE A 16 -3.45 0.48 2.78
N LEU A 17 -2.70 1.58 2.67
CA LEU A 17 -1.72 1.94 3.70
C LEU A 17 -2.41 2.18 5.05
N LYS A 18 -3.60 2.77 5.04
CA LYS A 18 -4.37 2.95 6.27
C LYS A 18 -4.96 1.61 6.75
N TRP A 19 -5.48 0.83 5.83
CA TRP A 19 -6.09 -0.47 6.16
C TRP A 19 -5.07 -1.41 6.80
N ALA A 20 -3.84 -1.42 6.28
CA ALA A 20 -2.77 -2.29 6.78
C ALA A 20 -2.09 -1.74 8.05
N GLY A 21 -2.45 -0.53 8.49
CA GLY A 21 -1.84 0.07 9.66
C GLY A 21 -0.48 0.70 9.41
N ILE A 22 -0.08 0.82 8.15
CA ILE A 22 1.19 1.47 7.79
C ILE A 22 1.08 2.97 8.03
N ALA A 23 -0.07 3.55 7.74
CA ALA A 23 -0.36 4.96 7.98
C ALA A 23 -1.62 5.08 8.83
N CYS A 24 -1.66 6.06 9.73
CA CYS A 24 -2.83 6.32 10.55
C CYS A 24 -3.77 7.33 9.90
N LEU A 25 -3.20 8.27 9.15
CA LEU A 25 -3.94 9.36 8.52
C LEU A 25 -3.73 9.34 7.01
N GLY A 26 -4.70 9.88 6.27
CA GLY A 26 -4.56 10.03 4.83
C GLY A 26 -3.37 10.89 4.44
N SER A 27 -3.04 11.91 5.24
CA SER A 27 -1.89 12.76 4.99
C SER A 27 -0.58 12.01 5.15
N GLU A 28 -0.50 11.06 6.08
CA GLU A 28 0.69 10.21 6.24
C GLU A 28 0.85 9.29 5.02
N ALA A 29 -0.24 8.68 4.59
CA ALA A 29 -0.23 7.80 3.42
C ALA A 29 0.26 8.58 2.20
N LYS A 30 -0.28 9.77 2.00
CA LYS A 30 0.14 10.65 0.90
C LYS A 30 1.62 10.98 0.99
N TYR A 31 2.11 11.28 2.19
CA TYR A 31 3.51 11.63 2.40
C TYR A 31 4.42 10.47 1.99
N TYR A 32 4.13 9.26 2.49
CA TYR A 32 4.96 8.10 2.17
C TYR A 32 5.00 7.82 0.67
N ILE A 33 3.85 7.94 0.01
CA ILE A 33 3.76 7.68 -1.43
C ILE A 33 4.56 8.73 -2.21
N LYS A 34 4.37 10.00 -1.90
CA LYS A 34 5.06 11.09 -2.59
C LYS A 34 6.56 11.10 -2.31
N ASN A 35 6.96 10.63 -1.14
CA ASN A 35 8.36 10.56 -0.74
C ASN A 35 9.06 9.32 -1.31
N GLN A 36 8.38 8.55 -2.17
CA GLN A 36 8.94 7.37 -2.83
C GLN A 36 9.30 6.24 -1.84
N ASP A 37 8.61 6.19 -0.70
CA ASP A 37 8.83 5.16 0.31
C ASP A 37 8.07 3.87 0.02
N ILE A 38 7.17 3.88 -0.93
CA ILE A 38 6.26 2.77 -1.21
C ILE A 38 6.61 2.12 -2.54
N LYS A 39 6.76 0.80 -2.53
CA LYS A 39 6.91 0.01 -3.75
C LYS A 39 5.70 -0.89 -3.93
N VAL A 40 5.27 -1.03 -5.17
CA VAL A 40 4.20 -1.97 -5.53
C VAL A 40 4.78 -2.93 -6.55
N ASN A 41 4.78 -4.22 -6.22
CA ASN A 41 5.34 -5.27 -7.07
C ASN A 41 6.78 -4.97 -7.49
N GLY A 42 7.57 -4.44 -6.55
CA GLY A 42 8.99 -4.17 -6.76
C GLY A 42 9.33 -2.82 -7.38
N GLU A 43 8.35 -2.01 -7.72
CA GLU A 43 8.58 -0.70 -8.34
C GLU A 43 8.03 0.41 -7.46
N ILE A 44 8.77 1.53 -7.40
CA ILE A 44 8.33 2.69 -6.63
C ILE A 44 7.03 3.23 -7.25
N GLU A 45 6.03 3.41 -6.40
CA GLU A 45 4.72 3.93 -6.82
C GLU A 45 4.49 5.29 -6.18
N THR A 46 4.18 6.30 -7.00
CA THR A 46 3.96 7.66 -6.51
C THR A 46 2.52 8.14 -6.69
N GLN A 47 1.65 7.30 -7.22
CA GLN A 47 0.23 7.63 -7.39
C GLN A 47 -0.57 7.04 -6.25
N ARG A 48 -1.12 7.90 -5.38
CA ARG A 48 -1.90 7.43 -4.23
C ARG A 48 -3.20 6.75 -4.63
N GLY A 49 -3.70 7.03 -5.81
CA GLY A 49 -4.91 6.42 -6.34
C GLY A 49 -4.67 5.13 -7.10
N LYS A 50 -3.44 4.59 -7.08
CA LYS A 50 -3.13 3.33 -7.74
C LYS A 50 -4.06 2.24 -7.22
N LYS A 51 -4.76 1.57 -8.12
CA LYS A 51 -5.68 0.49 -7.77
C LYS A 51 -4.90 -0.80 -7.57
N LEU A 52 -5.10 -1.43 -6.42
CA LEU A 52 -4.44 -2.68 -6.07
C LEU A 52 -5.48 -3.79 -5.96
N THR A 53 -5.06 -5.01 -6.24
CA THR A 53 -5.93 -6.18 -6.18
C THR A 53 -5.26 -7.27 -5.35
N LYS A 54 -6.01 -8.32 -5.06
CA LYS A 54 -5.45 -9.48 -4.35
C LYS A 54 -4.30 -10.07 -5.15
N GLY A 55 -3.21 -10.36 -4.48
CA GLY A 55 -1.99 -10.84 -5.11
C GLY A 55 -0.93 -9.77 -5.29
N ASP A 56 -1.29 -8.48 -5.21
CA ASP A 56 -0.30 -7.42 -5.30
C ASP A 56 0.55 -7.37 -4.03
N ILE A 57 1.81 -6.96 -4.20
CA ILE A 57 2.80 -6.88 -3.13
C ILE A 57 3.14 -5.41 -2.90
N VAL A 58 3.00 -4.96 -1.66
CA VAL A 58 3.36 -3.59 -1.27
C VAL A 58 4.54 -3.66 -0.30
N GLU A 59 5.55 -2.83 -0.52
CA GLU A 59 6.72 -2.78 0.35
C GLU A 59 6.85 -1.39 0.97
N PHE A 60 7.17 -1.36 2.26
CA PHE A 60 7.42 -0.14 2.99
C PHE A 60 8.42 -0.44 4.12
N ASN A 61 9.50 0.33 4.18
CA ASN A 61 10.47 0.27 5.30
C ASN A 61 10.98 -1.15 5.55
N ASN A 62 11.34 -1.85 4.48
CA ASN A 62 11.85 -3.23 4.50
C ASN A 62 10.82 -4.27 4.93
N GLU A 63 9.57 -3.89 5.08
CA GLU A 63 8.47 -4.82 5.33
C GLU A 63 7.72 -5.07 4.03
N VAL A 64 7.28 -6.31 3.86
CA VAL A 64 6.56 -6.73 2.65
C VAL A 64 5.15 -7.14 3.04
N TYR A 65 4.16 -6.63 2.31
CA TYR A 65 2.74 -6.86 2.57
C TYR A 65 2.10 -7.42 1.31
N LYS A 66 1.50 -8.59 1.41
CA LYS A 66 0.76 -9.19 0.30
C LYS A 66 -0.72 -9.01 0.53
N ILE A 67 -1.43 -8.55 -0.50
CA ILE A 67 -2.88 -8.40 -0.45
C ILE A 67 -3.54 -9.76 -0.73
N VAL A 68 -4.38 -10.19 0.18
CA VAL A 68 -5.07 -11.48 0.06
C VAL A 68 -6.58 -11.34 0.22
#